data_7bfedb316f01d47672c30975d0a84b39
#
_entry.id   7bfedb316f01d47672c30975d0a84b39
#
_cell.length_a   1.000
_cell.length_b   1.000
_cell.length_c   1.000
_cell.angle_alpha   90.00
_cell.angle_beta   90.00
_cell.angle_gamma   90.00
#
_symmetry.space_group_name_H-M   'P 1'
#
loop_
_entity.id
_entity.type
_entity.pdbx_description
1 polymer ?
#
loop_
_entity_poly.entity_id
_entity_poly.type
_entity_poly.pdbx_seq_one_letter_code
_entity_poly.pdbx_strand_id
1 'polypeptide(L)'
;KTWVVVAESSRAKIFEIDKKNAPLIELQGFTHTPSRMHEQDLTSDLPGRGMSGSHGSHKFSTHTSPKEHESVEFARVLGSHLDEARNRGEFDKLIIMSPPAFLGHLRKEISNETSKYIVSEIDKNLVRHNTQVIQAHLPYSF
;
A
#
# COMPACT_ATOMS: atom_id res chain seq x y z
N LYS A 1 12.86 11.34 -12.52
CA LYS A 1 12.50 9.93 -12.30
C LYS A 1 11.07 9.82 -11.84
N THR A 2 10.36 8.89 -12.41
CA THR A 2 8.98 8.65 -12.05
C THR A 2 8.88 7.30 -11.35
N TRP A 3 8.22 7.29 -10.20
CA TRP A 3 7.96 6.06 -9.48
C TRP A 3 6.52 5.64 -9.71
N VAL A 4 6.32 4.34 -9.89
CA VAL A 4 5.00 3.76 -10.02
C VAL A 4 4.82 2.82 -8.84
N VAL A 5 3.83 3.12 -8.00
CA VAL A 5 3.52 2.31 -6.83
C VAL A 5 2.27 1.51 -7.15
N VAL A 6 2.39 0.20 -7.12
CA VAL A 6 1.26 -0.70 -7.35
C VAL A 6 1.00 -1.41 -6.03
N ALA A 7 -0.14 -1.17 -5.43
CA ALA A 7 -0.37 -1.61 -4.07
C ALA A 7 -1.76 -2.15 -3.84
N GLU A 8 -1.87 -2.99 -2.83
CA GLU A 8 -3.13 -3.42 -2.27
C GLU A 8 -2.96 -3.47 -0.76
N SER A 9 -3.93 -3.98 -0.03
CA SER A 9 -3.95 -3.87 1.42
C SER A 9 -2.79 -4.55 2.13
N SER A 10 -2.12 -5.49 1.50
CA SER A 10 -1.03 -6.21 2.18
C SER A 10 0.19 -6.43 1.32
N ARG A 11 0.24 -5.80 0.17
CA ARG A 11 1.34 -6.03 -0.76
C ARG A 11 1.52 -4.82 -1.66
N ALA A 12 2.75 -4.49 -1.97
CA ALA A 12 3.03 -3.37 -2.87
C ALA A 12 4.31 -3.63 -3.63
N LYS A 13 4.40 -3.01 -4.79
CA LYS A 13 5.61 -3.01 -5.60
C LYS A 13 5.89 -1.60 -6.05
N ILE A 14 7.14 -1.23 -6.09
CA ILE A 14 7.56 0.08 -6.54
C ILE A 14 8.46 -0.09 -7.74
N PHE A 15 8.11 0.62 -8.81
CA PHE A 15 8.87 0.60 -10.06
C PHE A 15 9.36 1.99 -10.38
N GLU A 16 10.42 2.06 -11.14
CA GLU A 16 10.92 3.32 -11.66
C GLU A 16 10.81 3.30 -13.18
N ILE A 17 10.43 4.42 -13.77
CA ILE A 17 10.28 4.53 -15.21
C ILE A 17 10.63 5.95 -15.63
N ASP A 18 11.27 6.08 -16.80
CA ASP A 18 11.63 7.39 -17.31
C ASP A 18 10.48 8.03 -18.05
N LYS A 19 9.83 7.27 -18.91
CA LYS A 19 8.70 7.75 -19.69
C LYS A 19 7.84 6.56 -20.05
N LYS A 20 6.68 6.83 -20.64
CA LYS A 20 5.67 5.79 -20.80
C LYS A 20 6.18 4.53 -21.51
N ASN A 21 6.99 4.71 -22.53
CA ASN A 21 7.45 3.57 -23.32
C ASN A 21 8.76 2.99 -22.84
N ALA A 22 9.35 3.56 -21.80
CA ALA A 22 10.57 3.02 -21.23
C ALA A 22 10.24 1.79 -20.39
N PRO A 23 11.20 0.91 -20.16
CA PRO A 23 10.92 -0.25 -19.33
C PRO A 23 10.68 0.12 -17.88
N LEU A 24 9.75 -0.60 -17.26
CA LEU A 24 9.54 -0.49 -15.83
C LEU A 24 10.62 -1.29 -15.12
N ILE A 25 11.29 -0.67 -14.19
CA ILE A 25 12.34 -1.33 -13.43
C ILE A 25 11.84 -1.50 -12.01
N GLU A 26 11.69 -2.73 -11.56
CA GLU A 26 11.22 -2.99 -10.21
C GLU A 26 12.32 -2.66 -9.22
N LEU A 27 12.03 -1.76 -8.29
CA LEU A 27 12.99 -1.36 -7.29
C LEU A 27 12.84 -2.18 -6.03
N GLN A 28 11.61 -2.45 -5.63
CA GLN A 28 11.39 -3.00 -4.31
C GLN A 28 9.97 -3.52 -4.20
N GLY A 29 9.79 -4.55 -3.39
CA GLY A 29 8.48 -5.09 -3.08
C GLY A 29 8.26 -5.04 -1.59
N PHE A 30 7.01 -4.94 -1.19
CA PHE A 30 6.62 -4.93 0.20
C PHE A 30 5.56 -5.99 0.42
N THR A 31 5.68 -6.70 1.52
CA THR A 31 4.63 -7.60 1.98
C THR A 31 4.40 -7.27 3.44
N HIS A 32 3.15 -7.02 3.78
CA HIS A 32 2.85 -6.68 5.17
C HIS A 32 2.76 -7.98 5.96
N THR A 33 3.90 -8.51 6.29
CA THR A 33 4.01 -9.77 7.01
C THR A 33 3.24 -9.78 8.33
N PRO A 34 3.30 -8.73 9.12
CA PRO A 34 2.55 -8.72 10.38
C PRO A 34 1.06 -8.99 10.21
N SER A 35 0.49 -8.60 9.08
CA SER A 35 -0.91 -8.84 8.86
C SER A 35 -1.24 -10.31 8.92
N ARG A 36 -0.47 -11.12 8.20
CA ARG A 36 -0.71 -12.54 8.18
C ARG A 36 -0.35 -13.20 9.48
N MET A 37 0.76 -12.81 10.06
CA MET A 37 1.18 -13.36 11.32
C MET A 37 0.23 -13.00 12.43
N HIS A 38 -0.26 -11.79 12.39
CA HIS A 38 -1.20 -11.34 13.40
C HIS A 38 -2.49 -12.16 13.37
N GLU A 39 -2.96 -12.46 12.19
CA GLU A 39 -4.15 -13.29 12.07
C GLU A 39 -3.91 -14.68 12.62
N GLN A 40 -2.76 -15.23 12.36
CA GLN A 40 -2.42 -16.54 12.90
C GLN A 40 -2.33 -16.51 14.42
N ASP A 41 -1.73 -15.47 14.94
CA ASP A 41 -1.60 -15.32 16.38
C ASP A 41 -2.96 -15.20 17.03
N LEU A 42 -3.84 -14.43 16.44
CA LEU A 42 -5.17 -14.30 16.99
C LEU A 42 -5.87 -15.64 17.02
N THR A 43 -5.71 -16.39 15.96
CA THR A 43 -6.32 -17.70 15.87
C THR A 43 -5.78 -18.64 16.91
N SER A 44 -4.49 -18.64 17.12
CA SER A 44 -3.88 -19.55 18.05
C SER A 44 -4.09 -19.13 19.48
N ASP A 45 -4.19 -17.84 19.71
CA ASP A 45 -4.36 -17.35 21.06
C ASP A 45 -5.77 -17.48 21.57
N LEU A 46 -6.71 -17.34 20.69
CA LEU A 46 -8.09 -17.35 21.13
C LEU A 46 -8.46 -18.52 22.00
N PRO A 47 -8.05 -19.72 21.68
CA PRO A 47 -8.41 -20.83 22.56
C PRO A 47 -7.88 -20.62 23.93
N GLY A 48 -6.82 -19.95 24.04
CA GLY A 48 -6.21 -19.76 25.34
C GLY A 48 -6.90 -18.74 26.14
N ARG A 49 -7.33 -17.78 25.57
CA ARG A 49 -7.86 -16.75 26.34
C ARG A 49 -9.10 -16.32 25.88
N GLY A 50 -9.40 -16.54 25.80
CA GLY A 50 -10.35 -16.12 25.58
C GLY A 50 -10.98 -15.45 25.57
N MET A 51 -10.74 -15.46 25.69
CA MET A 51 -11.19 -14.82 25.51
C MET A 51 -11.73 -14.29 25.78
N SER A 52 -11.32 -14.51 26.25
CA SER A 52 -11.76 -13.95 26.56
C SER A 52 -12.18 -13.29 26.59
N GLY A 53 -11.94 -13.28 26.62
CA GLY A 53 -12.38 -12.65 26.53
C GLY A 53 -12.79 -12.04 26.29
N SER A 54 -12.75 -12.23 26.09
CA SER A 54 -13.20 -11.67 25.68
C SER A 54 -13.63 -10.93 25.71
N HIS A 55 -13.41 -10.92 25.85
CA HIS A 55 -13.73 -10.03 25.90
C HIS A 55 -13.83 -9.09 25.59
N GLY A 56 -13.68 -9.32 25.67
CA GLY A 56 -13.83 -7.94 25.68
C GLY A 56 -13.57 -7.29 24.39
N SER A 57 -12.93 -7.88 23.59
CA SER A 57 -12.52 -7.31 22.38
C SER A 57 -13.62 -6.94 21.45
N HIS A 58 -14.67 -7.55 21.57
CA HIS A 58 -15.62 -7.37 20.58
C HIS A 58 -16.20 -6.03 20.48
N LYS A 59 -16.22 -5.28 21.50
CA LYS A 59 -16.87 -4.05 21.39
C LYS A 59 -16.22 -3.12 20.47
N PHE A 60 -14.94 -3.05 20.47
CA PHE A 60 -14.37 -2.08 19.61
C PHE A 60 -14.28 -2.56 18.22
N SER A 61 -14.37 -3.80 18.01
CA SER A 61 -14.26 -4.26 16.65
C SER A 61 -15.49 -3.90 15.84
N THR A 62 -16.51 -3.36 16.42
CA THR A 62 -17.63 -2.93 15.63
C THR A 62 -17.28 -1.85 14.65
N HIS A 63 -16.21 -1.13 14.89
CA HIS A 63 -15.88 -0.02 14.01
C HIS A 63 -14.81 -0.36 12.99
N THR A 64 -13.92 -1.24 13.31
CA THR A 64 -12.79 -1.54 12.44
C THR A 64 -12.42 -3.00 12.59
N SER A 65 -12.42 -3.72 11.48
CA SER A 65 -12.01 -5.11 11.51
C SER A 65 -10.49 -5.18 11.68
N PRO A 66 -9.97 -6.28 12.19
CA PRO A 66 -8.52 -6.44 12.23
C PRO A 66 -7.87 -6.32 10.87
N LYS A 67 -8.51 -6.81 9.83
CA LYS A 67 -7.97 -6.69 8.49
C LYS A 67 -7.89 -5.25 8.04
N GLU A 68 -8.90 -4.47 8.33
CA GLU A 68 -8.90 -3.07 7.96
C GLU A 68 -7.82 -2.33 8.73
N HIS A 69 -7.67 -2.64 10.00
CA HIS A 69 -6.62 -2.02 10.81
C HIS A 69 -5.24 -2.32 10.23
N GLU A 70 -5.04 -3.55 9.77
CA GLU A 70 -3.75 -3.91 9.18
C GLU A 70 -3.54 -3.22 7.85
N SER A 71 -4.61 -2.98 7.09
CA SER A 71 -4.51 -2.22 5.85
C SER A 71 -4.07 -0.79 6.11
N VAL A 72 -4.63 -0.17 7.14
CA VAL A 72 -4.23 1.19 7.53
C VAL A 72 -2.77 1.19 7.97
N GLU A 73 -2.36 0.18 8.72
CA GLU A 73 -0.98 0.08 9.17
C GLU A 73 -0.03 -0.06 7.98
N PHE A 74 -0.39 -0.89 7.03
CA PHE A 74 0.42 -1.04 5.84
C PHE A 74 0.50 0.26 5.04
N ALA A 75 -0.62 0.97 4.94
CA ALA A 75 -0.63 2.27 4.27
C ALA A 75 0.31 3.24 4.97
N ARG A 76 0.38 3.19 6.29
CA ARG A 76 1.29 4.05 7.04
C ARG A 76 2.75 3.73 6.71
N VAL A 77 3.08 2.45 6.70
CA VAL A 77 4.44 2.03 6.39
C VAL A 77 4.82 2.46 4.97
N LEU A 78 3.93 2.22 4.02
CA LEU A 78 4.20 2.57 2.64
C LEU A 78 4.29 4.08 2.46
N GLY A 79 3.39 4.82 3.10
CA GLY A 79 3.42 6.27 3.04
C GLY A 79 4.70 6.86 3.61
N SER A 80 5.16 6.32 4.73
CA SER A 80 6.42 6.75 5.31
C SER A 80 7.58 6.49 4.38
N HIS A 81 7.58 5.35 3.73
CA HIS A 81 8.64 5.03 2.78
C HIS A 81 8.66 6.01 1.62
N LEU A 82 7.49 6.36 1.11
CA LEU A 82 7.40 7.31 0.02
C LEU A 82 7.84 8.71 0.45
N ASP A 83 7.48 9.11 1.66
CA ASP A 83 7.90 10.40 2.18
C ASP A 83 9.42 10.47 2.32
N GLU A 84 10.04 9.40 2.81
CA GLU A 84 11.48 9.36 2.95
C GLU A 84 12.18 9.37 1.60
N ALA A 85 11.63 8.63 0.64
CA ALA A 85 12.21 8.61 -0.69
C ALA A 85 12.14 9.98 -1.34
N ARG A 86 11.01 10.68 -1.17
CA ARG A 86 10.89 12.03 -1.68
C ARG A 86 11.92 12.95 -1.04
N ASN A 87 12.09 12.83 0.25
CA ASN A 87 13.08 13.64 0.96
C ASN A 87 14.49 13.42 0.43
N ARG A 88 14.78 12.20 0.01
CA ARG A 88 16.09 11.89 -0.55
C ARG A 88 16.19 12.19 -2.04
N GLY A 89 15.12 12.69 -2.64
CA GLY A 89 15.14 13.03 -4.06
C GLY A 89 15.14 11.84 -4.98
N GLU A 90 14.55 10.74 -4.56
CA GLU A 90 14.60 9.52 -5.35
C GLU A 90 13.57 9.49 -6.46
N PHE A 91 12.60 10.37 -6.45
CA PHE A 91 11.67 10.50 -7.55
C PHE A 91 11.20 11.95 -7.69
N ASP A 92 10.76 12.28 -8.89
CA ASP A 92 10.22 13.60 -9.20
C ASP A 92 8.73 13.55 -9.43
N LYS A 93 8.21 12.40 -9.80
CA LYS A 93 6.80 12.20 -10.07
C LYS A 93 6.38 10.87 -9.50
N LEU A 94 5.11 10.77 -9.14
CA LEU A 94 4.60 9.58 -8.48
C LEU A 94 3.28 9.19 -9.12
N ILE A 95 3.16 7.93 -9.48
CA ILE A 95 1.92 7.35 -10.00
C ILE A 95 1.53 6.24 -9.04
N ILE A 96 0.27 6.22 -8.63
CA ILE A 96 -0.22 5.22 -7.69
C ILE A 96 -1.34 4.41 -8.34
N MET A 97 -1.21 3.10 -8.30
CA MET A 97 -2.23 2.18 -8.77
C MET A 97 -2.67 1.32 -7.60
N SER A 98 -3.94 1.43 -7.21
CA SER A 98 -4.43 0.77 -6.02
C SER A 98 -5.95 0.68 -6.03
N PRO A 99 -6.53 -0.34 -5.40
CA PRO A 99 -7.99 -0.37 -5.24
C PRO A 99 -8.44 0.84 -4.41
N PRO A 100 -9.68 1.27 -4.58
CA PRO A 100 -10.12 2.54 -3.96
C PRO A 100 -10.02 2.56 -2.45
N ALA A 101 -10.31 1.45 -1.79
CA ALA A 101 -10.26 1.45 -0.33
C ALA A 101 -8.85 1.70 0.19
N PHE A 102 -7.88 0.99 -0.36
CA PHE A 102 -6.50 1.16 0.08
C PHE A 102 -5.93 2.50 -0.38
N LEU A 103 -6.33 2.95 -1.55
CA LEU A 103 -5.90 4.26 -2.04
C LEU A 103 -6.34 5.35 -1.08
N GLY A 104 -7.55 5.23 -0.54
CA GLY A 104 -8.02 6.18 0.46
C GLY A 104 -7.18 6.18 1.71
N HIS A 105 -6.79 5.00 2.19
CA HIS A 105 -5.90 4.91 3.35
C HIS A 105 -4.55 5.52 3.04
N LEU A 106 -4.01 5.22 1.87
CA LEU A 106 -2.69 5.70 1.51
C LEU A 106 -2.65 7.21 1.39
N ARG A 107 -3.70 7.80 0.83
CA ARG A 107 -3.78 9.25 0.74
C ARG A 107 -3.69 9.93 2.09
N LYS A 108 -4.24 9.31 3.11
CA LYS A 108 -4.22 9.89 4.45
C LYS A 108 -2.85 9.80 5.09
N GLU A 109 -2.05 8.81 4.66
CA GLU A 109 -0.75 8.59 5.28
C GLU A 109 0.39 9.30 4.57
N ILE A 110 0.19 9.67 3.31
CA ILE A 110 1.20 10.40 2.56
C ILE A 110 1.15 11.86 2.96
N SER A 111 2.32 12.48 3.15
CA SER A 111 2.37 13.88 3.53
C SER A 111 1.87 14.78 2.40
N ASN A 112 1.54 16.02 2.76
CA ASN A 112 1.12 16.99 1.76
C ASN A 112 2.20 17.25 0.73
N GLU A 113 3.45 17.27 1.17
CA GLU A 113 4.56 17.48 0.25
C GLU A 113 4.66 16.37 -0.77
N THR A 114 4.56 15.14 -0.32
CA THR A 114 4.64 14.00 -1.23
C THR A 114 3.43 13.95 -2.16
N SER A 115 2.26 14.32 -1.67
CA SER A 115 1.08 14.26 -2.51
C SER A 115 1.16 15.23 -3.68
N LYS A 116 1.96 16.27 -3.58
CA LYS A 116 2.16 17.20 -4.69
C LYS A 116 2.93 16.56 -5.86
N TYR A 117 3.59 15.47 -5.60
CA TYR A 117 4.34 14.75 -6.63
C TYR A 117 3.47 13.76 -7.38
N ILE A 118 2.26 13.48 -6.88
CA ILE A 118 1.37 12.51 -7.51
C ILE A 118 0.80 13.12 -8.79
N VAL A 119 1.13 12.51 -9.92
CA VAL A 119 0.64 12.98 -11.21
C VAL A 119 -0.55 12.17 -11.69
N SER A 120 -0.77 10.98 -11.13
CA SER A 120 -1.89 10.15 -11.54
C SER A 120 -2.19 9.12 -10.47
N GLU A 121 -3.47 8.84 -10.28
CA GLU A 121 -3.94 7.76 -9.41
C GLU A 121 -4.85 6.87 -10.24
N ILE A 122 -4.55 5.59 -10.26
CA ILE A 122 -5.30 4.65 -11.07
C ILE A 122 -5.96 3.65 -10.12
N ASP A 123 -7.28 3.60 -10.21
CA ASP A 123 -8.12 2.83 -9.32
C ASP A 123 -8.21 1.39 -9.84
N LYS A 124 -7.11 0.66 -9.75
CA LYS A 124 -7.03 -0.71 -10.22
C LYS A 124 -6.07 -1.49 -9.35
N ASN A 125 -6.41 -2.74 -9.07
CA ASN A 125 -5.53 -3.64 -8.34
C ASN A 125 -4.69 -4.40 -9.34
N LEU A 126 -3.48 -3.94 -9.57
CA LEU A 126 -2.58 -4.54 -10.54
C LEU A 126 -1.36 -5.18 -9.89
N VAL A 127 -1.38 -5.35 -8.58
CA VAL A 127 -0.19 -5.80 -7.86
C VAL A 127 0.24 -7.21 -8.26
N ARG A 128 -0.69 -8.04 -8.72
CA ARG A 128 -0.37 -9.41 -9.13
C ARG A 128 -0.14 -9.55 -10.62
N HIS A 129 -0.26 -8.47 -11.36
CA HIS A 129 -0.08 -8.50 -12.80
C HIS A 129 1.38 -8.25 -13.16
N ASN A 130 1.75 -8.66 -14.36
CA ASN A 130 3.12 -8.46 -14.82
C ASN A 130 3.33 -7.01 -15.25
N THR A 131 4.59 -6.67 -15.54
CA THR A 131 4.94 -5.30 -15.87
C THR A 131 4.28 -4.82 -17.16
N GLN A 132 4.00 -5.72 -18.09
CA GLN A 132 3.35 -5.32 -19.34
C GLN A 132 1.95 -4.80 -19.07
N VAL A 133 1.21 -5.47 -18.20
CA VAL A 133 -0.13 -5.02 -17.86
C VAL A 133 -0.08 -3.71 -17.10
N ILE A 134 0.85 -3.60 -16.16
CA ILE A 134 1.00 -2.37 -15.40
C ILE A 134 1.33 -1.21 -16.34
N GLN A 135 2.26 -1.45 -17.25
CA GLN A 135 2.68 -0.40 -18.18
C GLN A 135 1.53 0.05 -19.08
N ALA A 136 0.66 -0.89 -19.47
CA ALA A 136 -0.47 -0.56 -20.32
C ALA A 136 -1.47 0.36 -19.62
N HIS A 137 -1.48 0.39 -18.30
CA HIS A 137 -2.37 1.25 -17.54
C HIS A 137 -1.77 2.60 -17.19
N LEU A 138 -0.52 2.84 -17.55
CA LEU A 138 0.10 4.13 -17.25
C LEU A 138 -0.58 5.24 -18.04
N PRO A 139 -0.60 6.46 -17.51
CA PRO A 139 -1.18 7.58 -18.24
C PRO A 139 -0.41 7.82 -19.53
N TYR A 140 -1.06 8.50 -20.45
CA TYR A 140 -0.50 8.73 -21.76
C TYR A 140 0.82 9.49 -21.68
N SER A 141 0.90 10.42 -20.77
CA SER A 141 2.14 11.14 -20.55
C SER A 141 2.26 11.51 -19.08
N PHE A 142 3.49 11.69 -18.64
CA PHE A 142 3.75 12.10 -17.26
C PHE A 142 5.16 12.68 -17.08
#